data_827fdaef04726ef1dd7d60d42ef29a91
#
_entry.id   827fdaef04726ef1dd7d60d42ef29a91
#
_cell.length_a   1.000
_cell.length_b   1.000
_cell.length_c   1.000
_cell.angle_alpha   90.00
_cell.angle_beta   90.00
_cell.angle_gamma   90.00
#
_symmetry.space_group_name_H-M   'P 1'
#
loop_
_entity.id
_entity.type
_entity.pdbx_description
1 polymer ?
#
loop_
_entity_poly.entity_id
_entity_poly.type
_entity_poly.pdbx_seq_one_letter_code
_entity_poly.pdbx_strand_id
1 'polypeptide(L)'
;MLERFRQGWQKVMRPLASGLLAMHVTPDMVTWIGTIGAVVMALVCLPQGWLWQGALLITLFIFSDSLDGNMARQLGRTSQWGSFLDSTLDRFGDGAVFAGIALYYAGPGHSTLWCGVALAALILSLVTSYVRAKAESLSMDAKMGIATRADRLLISLVAVEITGLARVGVLAHWLCWALPVGLCYLTVAGAITVGQRMTAVKRQSES
;
A
#
# COMPACT_ATOMS: atom_id res chain seq x y z
N MET A 1 -6.15 16.56 -16.21
CA MET A 1 -4.81 15.96 -16.26
C MET A 1 -4.81 14.48 -15.88
N LEU A 2 -5.42 14.09 -14.78
CA LEU A 2 -5.54 12.71 -14.30
C LEU A 2 -6.17 11.73 -15.31
N GLU A 3 -7.17 12.15 -16.07
CA GLU A 3 -7.85 11.33 -17.10
C GLU A 3 -6.93 10.96 -18.27
N ARG A 4 -6.08 11.89 -18.72
CA ARG A 4 -5.06 11.64 -19.75
C ARG A 4 -3.96 10.68 -19.27
N PHE A 5 -3.54 10.81 -18.01
CA PHE A 5 -2.58 9.89 -17.39
C PHE A 5 -3.16 8.49 -17.26
N ARG A 6 -4.42 8.38 -16.82
CA ARG A 6 -5.16 7.12 -16.72
C ARG A 6 -5.33 6.43 -18.09
N GLN A 7 -5.63 7.20 -19.14
CA GLN A 7 -5.73 6.67 -20.50
C GLN A 7 -4.38 6.20 -21.06
N GLY A 8 -3.31 6.98 -20.81
CA GLY A 8 -1.94 6.59 -21.17
C GLY A 8 -1.50 5.31 -20.48
N TRP A 9 -1.76 5.23 -19.17
CA TRP A 9 -1.49 4.03 -18.36
C TRP A 9 -2.24 2.80 -18.87
N GLN A 10 -3.52 2.95 -19.18
CA GLN A 10 -4.32 1.86 -19.74
C GLN A 10 -3.79 1.37 -21.11
N LYS A 11 -3.27 2.27 -21.95
CA LYS A 11 -2.67 1.88 -23.25
C LYS A 11 -1.42 1.02 -23.07
N VAL A 12 -0.61 1.28 -22.06
CA VAL A 12 0.61 0.51 -21.75
C VAL A 12 0.26 -0.84 -21.10
N MET A 13 -0.73 -0.86 -20.21
CA MET A 13 -1.12 -2.08 -19.49
C MET A 13 -1.94 -3.06 -20.36
N ARG A 14 -2.67 -2.57 -21.36
CA ARG A 14 -3.51 -3.39 -22.24
C ARG A 14 -2.75 -4.52 -22.94
N PRO A 15 -1.63 -4.28 -23.65
CA PRO A 15 -0.91 -5.34 -24.34
C PRO A 15 -0.30 -6.36 -23.37
N LEU A 16 0.17 -5.92 -22.18
CA LEU A 16 0.69 -6.81 -21.15
C LEU A 16 -0.42 -7.73 -20.60
N ALA A 17 -1.59 -7.14 -20.26
CA ALA A 17 -2.75 -7.89 -19.82
C ALA A 17 -3.23 -8.91 -20.87
N SER A 18 -3.28 -8.51 -22.16
CA SER A 18 -3.67 -9.41 -23.26
C SER A 18 -2.65 -10.55 -23.46
N GLY A 19 -1.36 -10.27 -23.29
CA GLY A 19 -0.30 -11.29 -23.36
C GLY A 19 -0.44 -12.33 -22.26
N LEU A 20 -0.69 -11.90 -21.02
CA LEU A 20 -0.90 -12.80 -19.88
C LEU A 20 -2.16 -13.66 -20.07
N LEU A 21 -3.25 -13.06 -20.57
CA LEU A 21 -4.48 -13.79 -20.87
C LEU A 21 -4.27 -14.84 -21.97
N ALA A 22 -3.47 -14.55 -22.99
CA ALA A 22 -3.10 -15.51 -24.03
C ALA A 22 -2.29 -16.71 -23.48
N MET A 23 -1.55 -16.50 -22.39
CA MET A 23 -0.83 -17.54 -21.65
C MET A 23 -1.71 -18.30 -20.63
N HIS A 24 -3.04 -18.09 -20.64
CA HIS A 24 -3.99 -18.68 -19.69
C HIS A 24 -3.76 -18.27 -18.23
N VAL A 25 -3.07 -17.17 -17.98
CA VAL A 25 -2.91 -16.60 -16.63
C VAL A 25 -4.22 -15.91 -16.25
N THR A 26 -4.73 -16.24 -15.06
CA THR A 26 -5.97 -15.60 -14.55
C THR A 26 -5.65 -14.30 -13.78
N PRO A 27 -6.60 -13.34 -13.70
CA PRO A 27 -6.43 -12.14 -12.86
C PRO A 27 -6.07 -12.50 -11.42
N ASP A 28 -6.77 -13.47 -10.82
CA ASP A 28 -6.53 -13.91 -9.44
C ASP A 28 -5.08 -14.42 -9.24
N MET A 29 -4.51 -15.12 -10.22
CA MET A 29 -3.10 -15.56 -10.15
C MET A 29 -2.14 -14.37 -10.12
N VAL A 30 -2.41 -13.31 -10.89
CA VAL A 30 -1.58 -12.09 -10.90
C VAL A 30 -1.68 -11.38 -9.55
N THR A 31 -2.88 -11.25 -8.98
CA THR A 31 -3.09 -10.66 -7.64
C THR A 31 -2.30 -11.44 -6.57
N TRP A 32 -2.40 -12.79 -6.56
CA TRP A 32 -1.66 -13.61 -5.60
C TRP A 32 -0.15 -13.47 -5.74
N ILE A 33 0.39 -13.58 -6.95
CA ILE A 33 1.83 -13.47 -7.23
C ILE A 33 2.34 -12.08 -6.85
N GLY A 34 1.61 -11.02 -7.21
CA GLY A 34 1.94 -9.65 -6.89
C GLY A 34 2.00 -9.43 -5.38
N THR A 35 0.96 -9.86 -4.67
CA THR A 35 0.91 -9.68 -3.21
C THR A 35 1.97 -10.52 -2.50
N ILE A 36 2.12 -11.81 -2.83
CA ILE A 36 3.14 -12.67 -2.22
C ILE A 36 4.54 -12.10 -2.48
N GLY A 37 4.81 -11.66 -3.73
CA GLY A 37 6.07 -11.02 -4.07
C GLY A 37 6.33 -9.76 -3.26
N ALA A 38 5.35 -8.85 -3.15
CA ALA A 38 5.46 -7.64 -2.36
C ALA A 38 5.70 -7.94 -0.86
N VAL A 39 4.96 -8.90 -0.29
CA VAL A 39 5.11 -9.33 1.11
C VAL A 39 6.50 -9.90 1.36
N VAL A 40 6.96 -10.82 0.51
CA VAL A 40 8.30 -11.44 0.64
C VAL A 40 9.39 -10.37 0.53
N MET A 41 9.32 -9.48 -0.46
CA MET A 41 10.32 -8.41 -0.63
C MET A 41 10.31 -7.44 0.56
N ALA A 42 9.15 -7.09 1.10
CA ALA A 42 9.04 -6.22 2.26
C ALA A 42 9.68 -6.86 3.50
N LEU A 43 9.40 -8.14 3.76
CA LEU A 43 9.87 -8.85 4.95
C LEU A 43 11.31 -9.38 4.84
N VAL A 44 11.87 -9.45 3.63
CA VAL A 44 13.26 -9.88 3.40
C VAL A 44 14.17 -8.67 3.22
N CYS A 45 13.87 -7.76 2.30
CA CYS A 45 14.79 -6.68 1.94
C CYS A 45 14.86 -5.59 3.02
N LEU A 46 13.71 -5.14 3.55
CA LEU A 46 13.69 -4.01 4.49
C LEU A 46 14.41 -4.34 5.81
N PRO A 47 14.17 -5.50 6.46
CA PRO A 47 14.88 -5.86 7.68
C PRO A 47 16.40 -6.02 7.52
N GLN A 48 16.87 -6.31 6.30
CA GLN A 48 18.31 -6.39 6.00
C GLN A 48 18.92 -5.01 5.70
N GLY A 49 18.13 -3.94 5.69
CA GLY A 49 18.59 -2.60 5.35
C GLY A 49 18.72 -2.32 3.85
N TRP A 50 18.26 -3.24 2.98
CA TRP A 50 18.21 -3.05 1.53
C TRP A 50 17.01 -2.19 1.15
N LEU A 51 17.00 -0.93 1.65
CA LEU A 51 15.83 -0.08 1.60
C LEU A 51 15.43 0.29 0.18
N TRP A 52 16.34 0.88 -0.61
CA TRP A 52 16.01 1.32 -1.97
C TRP A 52 15.73 0.14 -2.92
N GLN A 53 16.48 -0.96 -2.80
CA GLN A 53 16.23 -2.17 -3.58
C GLN A 53 14.86 -2.78 -3.21
N GLY A 54 14.58 -2.85 -1.90
CA GLY A 54 13.30 -3.33 -1.39
C GLY A 54 12.14 -2.47 -1.87
N ALA A 55 12.25 -1.13 -1.77
CA ALA A 55 11.21 -0.22 -2.25
C ALA A 55 10.93 -0.41 -3.74
N LEU A 56 11.98 -0.53 -4.57
CA LEU A 56 11.85 -0.76 -6.01
C LEU A 56 11.15 -2.08 -6.30
N LEU A 57 11.58 -3.19 -5.67
CA LEU A 57 10.99 -4.52 -5.88
C LEU A 57 9.54 -4.58 -5.39
N ILE A 58 9.24 -4.02 -4.22
CA ILE A 58 7.87 -3.96 -3.70
C ILE A 58 6.98 -3.16 -4.67
N THR A 59 7.46 -2.01 -5.15
CA THR A 59 6.73 -1.17 -6.11
C THR A 59 6.44 -1.95 -7.40
N LEU A 60 7.40 -2.73 -7.91
CA LEU A 60 7.22 -3.56 -9.10
C LEU A 60 6.09 -4.58 -8.90
N PHE A 61 6.03 -5.23 -7.73
CA PHE A 61 4.97 -6.19 -7.42
C PHE A 61 3.60 -5.52 -7.19
N ILE A 62 3.56 -4.33 -6.56
CA ILE A 62 2.31 -3.56 -6.40
C ILE A 62 1.75 -3.11 -7.77
N PHE A 63 2.61 -2.83 -8.75
CA PHE A 63 2.13 -2.52 -10.10
C PHE A 63 1.39 -3.69 -10.76
N SER A 64 1.59 -4.94 -10.30
CA SER A 64 0.82 -6.09 -10.80
C SER A 64 -0.68 -5.97 -10.52
N ASP A 65 -1.10 -5.29 -9.43
CA ASP A 65 -2.51 -4.99 -9.14
C ASP A 65 -3.19 -4.16 -10.25
N SER A 66 -2.42 -3.35 -10.98
CA SER A 66 -2.93 -2.62 -12.14
C SER A 66 -3.16 -3.53 -13.35
N LEU A 67 -2.45 -4.66 -13.43
CA LEU A 67 -2.59 -5.63 -14.52
C LEU A 67 -3.82 -6.51 -14.32
N ASP A 68 -4.03 -7.07 -13.11
CA ASP A 68 -5.17 -7.96 -12.83
C ASP A 68 -6.51 -7.23 -12.99
N GLY A 69 -6.62 -5.97 -12.52
CA GLY A 69 -7.78 -5.13 -12.75
C GLY A 69 -8.04 -4.82 -14.24
N ASN A 70 -6.98 -4.70 -15.08
CA ASN A 70 -7.13 -4.58 -16.53
C ASN A 70 -7.54 -5.90 -17.17
N MET A 71 -6.99 -7.03 -16.73
CA MET A 71 -7.33 -8.37 -17.21
C MET A 71 -8.80 -8.69 -16.90
N ALA A 72 -9.26 -8.45 -15.67
CA ALA A 72 -10.65 -8.67 -15.25
C ALA A 72 -11.64 -7.84 -16.10
N ARG A 73 -11.31 -6.58 -16.39
CA ARG A 73 -12.10 -5.71 -17.27
C ARG A 73 -12.15 -6.20 -18.72
N GLN A 74 -11.04 -6.70 -19.27
CA GLN A 74 -11.00 -7.26 -20.62
C GLN A 74 -11.84 -8.52 -20.75
N LEU A 75 -11.91 -9.33 -19.68
CA LEU A 75 -12.77 -10.54 -19.63
C LEU A 75 -14.24 -10.24 -19.35
N GLY A 76 -14.62 -8.98 -19.06
CA GLY A 76 -15.98 -8.62 -18.63
C GLY A 76 -16.39 -9.28 -17.30
N ARG A 77 -15.43 -9.77 -16.52
CA ARG A 77 -15.62 -10.54 -15.27
C ARG A 77 -15.18 -9.72 -14.06
N THR A 78 -15.98 -8.73 -13.66
CA THR A 78 -15.87 -8.17 -12.30
C THR A 78 -16.65 -9.08 -11.36
N SER A 79 -15.98 -9.88 -10.54
CA SER A 79 -16.63 -10.78 -9.59
C SER A 79 -16.58 -10.23 -8.17
N GLN A 80 -17.57 -10.56 -7.35
CA GLN A 80 -17.55 -10.26 -5.91
C GLN A 80 -16.34 -10.92 -5.23
N TRP A 81 -15.98 -12.13 -5.66
CA TRP A 81 -14.80 -12.84 -5.20
C TRP A 81 -13.51 -12.07 -5.50
N GLY A 82 -13.31 -11.59 -6.72
CA GLY A 82 -12.14 -10.82 -7.10
C GLY A 82 -12.00 -9.53 -6.26
N SER A 83 -13.10 -8.82 -6.03
CA SER A 83 -13.11 -7.63 -5.18
C SER A 83 -12.78 -7.93 -3.71
N PHE A 84 -13.29 -9.06 -3.18
CA PHE A 84 -12.95 -9.52 -1.84
C PHE A 84 -11.49 -9.92 -1.73
N LEU A 85 -11.00 -10.70 -2.70
CA LEU A 85 -9.61 -11.16 -2.76
C LEU A 85 -8.64 -9.97 -2.80
N ASP A 86 -8.83 -9.04 -3.73
CA ASP A 86 -8.05 -7.81 -3.86
C ASP A 86 -8.01 -7.03 -2.54
N SER A 87 -9.18 -6.74 -1.98
CA SER A 87 -9.28 -6.02 -0.71
C SER A 87 -8.57 -6.72 0.46
N THR A 88 -8.59 -8.06 0.49
CA THR A 88 -7.95 -8.85 1.54
C THR A 88 -6.44 -8.87 1.38
N LEU A 89 -5.97 -9.17 0.16
CA LEU A 89 -4.54 -9.23 -0.16
C LEU A 89 -3.86 -7.87 -0.01
N ASP A 90 -4.57 -6.80 -0.29
CA ASP A 90 -4.16 -5.43 0.01
C ASP A 90 -3.77 -5.23 1.48
N ARG A 91 -4.49 -5.85 2.41
CA ARG A 91 -4.15 -5.74 3.85
C ARG A 91 -2.86 -6.45 4.19
N PHE A 92 -2.60 -7.60 3.55
CA PHE A 92 -1.32 -8.29 3.72
C PHE A 92 -0.15 -7.48 3.15
N GLY A 93 -0.30 -6.90 1.96
CA GLY A 93 0.71 -6.04 1.35
C GLY A 93 1.02 -4.81 2.19
N ASP A 94 -0.02 -4.03 2.55
CA ASP A 94 0.11 -2.85 3.41
C ASP A 94 0.78 -3.22 4.75
N GLY A 95 0.31 -4.31 5.37
CA GLY A 95 0.82 -4.80 6.64
C GLY A 95 2.30 -5.19 6.57
N ALA A 96 2.70 -5.90 5.51
CA ALA A 96 4.08 -6.34 5.32
C ALA A 96 5.05 -5.17 5.12
N VAL A 97 4.66 -4.13 4.39
CA VAL A 97 5.50 -2.93 4.20
C VAL A 97 5.80 -2.27 5.55
N PHE A 98 4.79 -1.97 6.36
CA PHE A 98 5.00 -1.35 7.67
C PHE A 98 5.70 -2.28 8.66
N ALA A 99 5.41 -3.59 8.63
CA ALA A 99 6.12 -4.57 9.44
C ALA A 99 7.61 -4.66 9.06
N GLY A 100 7.93 -4.68 7.77
CA GLY A 100 9.29 -4.64 7.26
C GLY A 100 10.05 -3.39 7.70
N ILE A 101 9.39 -2.22 7.67
CA ILE A 101 9.96 -0.96 8.17
C ILE A 101 10.19 -1.03 9.70
N ALA A 102 9.25 -1.61 10.46
CA ALA A 102 9.42 -1.78 11.90
C ALA A 102 10.61 -2.70 12.21
N LEU A 103 10.74 -3.82 11.50
CA LEU A 103 11.86 -4.75 11.62
C LEU A 103 13.20 -4.11 11.23
N TYR A 104 13.20 -3.25 10.19
CA TYR A 104 14.38 -2.46 9.84
C TYR A 104 14.85 -1.60 11.03
N TYR A 105 13.93 -0.89 11.69
CA TYR A 105 14.28 -0.07 12.85
C TYR A 105 14.64 -0.87 14.10
N ALA A 106 14.07 -2.05 14.28
CA ALA A 106 14.46 -2.98 15.35
C ALA A 106 15.85 -3.58 15.13
N GLY A 107 16.27 -3.72 13.85
CA GLY A 107 17.57 -4.25 13.44
C GLY A 107 18.54 -3.13 12.99
N PRO A 108 18.89 -3.04 11.69
CA PRO A 108 19.92 -2.13 11.15
C PRO A 108 19.67 -0.65 11.39
N GLY A 109 18.42 -0.25 11.63
CA GLY A 109 18.04 1.13 11.94
C GLY A 109 18.31 1.54 13.39
N HIS A 110 18.55 0.58 14.30
CA HIS A 110 18.88 0.77 15.71
C HIS A 110 18.03 1.81 16.45
N SER A 111 16.70 1.75 16.28
CA SER A 111 15.79 2.73 16.91
C SER A 111 14.45 2.10 17.34
N THR A 112 14.32 1.81 18.63
CA THR A 112 13.07 1.34 19.22
C THR A 112 11.94 2.34 19.07
N LEU A 113 12.25 3.66 19.13
CA LEU A 113 11.26 4.71 18.93
C LEU A 113 10.62 4.62 17.53
N TRP A 114 11.44 4.58 16.49
CA TRP A 114 10.94 4.53 15.11
C TRP A 114 10.30 3.19 14.77
N CYS A 115 10.75 2.10 15.41
CA CYS A 115 10.05 0.83 15.36
C CYS A 115 8.62 0.96 15.92
N GLY A 116 8.46 1.59 17.10
CA GLY A 116 7.16 1.85 17.70
C GLY A 116 6.25 2.73 16.82
N VAL A 117 6.79 3.79 16.19
CA VAL A 117 6.04 4.64 15.26
C VAL A 117 5.60 3.85 14.02
N ALA A 118 6.46 2.99 13.47
CA ALA A 118 6.11 2.14 12.33
C ALA A 118 5.00 1.12 12.68
N LEU A 119 5.02 0.55 13.90
CA LEU A 119 3.94 -0.31 14.39
C LEU A 119 2.64 0.47 14.60
N ALA A 120 2.70 1.69 15.11
CA ALA A 120 1.52 2.56 15.22
C ALA A 120 0.92 2.88 13.83
N ALA A 121 1.77 3.21 12.85
CA ALA A 121 1.34 3.41 11.46
C ALA A 121 0.71 2.15 10.86
N LEU A 122 1.27 0.96 11.13
CA LEU A 122 0.71 -0.33 10.75
C LEU A 122 -0.71 -0.50 11.29
N ILE A 123 -0.90 -0.34 12.60
CA ILE A 123 -2.20 -0.51 13.27
C ILE A 123 -3.21 0.47 12.67
N LEU A 124 -2.84 1.75 12.55
CA LEU A 124 -3.74 2.78 12.01
C LEU A 124 -4.08 2.53 10.54
N SER A 125 -3.16 2.02 9.74
CA SER A 125 -3.42 1.62 8.36
C SER A 125 -4.49 0.53 8.26
N LEU A 126 -4.36 -0.52 9.08
CA LEU A 126 -5.33 -1.62 9.13
C LEU A 126 -6.69 -1.17 9.68
N VAL A 127 -6.68 -0.42 10.80
CA VAL A 127 -7.90 0.12 11.43
C VAL A 127 -8.64 1.08 10.49
N THR A 128 -7.94 1.96 9.78
CA THR A 128 -8.54 2.85 8.78
C THR A 128 -9.32 2.07 7.72
N SER A 129 -8.74 0.98 7.23
CA SER A 129 -9.36 0.13 6.23
C SER A 129 -10.54 -0.67 6.80
N TYR A 130 -10.39 -1.19 8.03
CA TYR A 130 -11.45 -1.92 8.74
C TYR A 130 -12.68 -1.03 9.01
N VAL A 131 -12.48 0.19 9.54
CA VAL A 131 -13.57 1.13 9.83
C VAL A 131 -14.38 1.43 8.57
N ARG A 132 -13.75 1.58 7.43
CA ARG A 132 -14.43 1.77 6.15
C ARG A 132 -15.25 0.53 5.77
N ALA A 133 -14.64 -0.65 5.76
CA ALA A 133 -15.31 -1.89 5.40
C ALA A 133 -16.50 -2.19 6.35
N LYS A 134 -16.33 -1.90 7.66
CA LYS A 134 -17.39 -2.07 8.64
C LYS A 134 -18.53 -1.09 8.42
N ALA A 135 -18.26 0.18 8.10
CA ALA A 135 -19.28 1.16 7.77
C ALA A 135 -20.08 0.73 6.52
N GLU A 136 -19.39 0.33 5.46
CA GLU A 136 -20.00 -0.16 4.23
C GLU A 136 -20.89 -1.41 4.48
N SER A 137 -20.49 -2.30 5.40
CA SER A 137 -21.30 -3.46 5.81
C SER A 137 -22.58 -3.10 6.57
N LEU A 138 -22.63 -1.88 7.14
CA LEU A 138 -23.81 -1.32 7.81
C LEU A 138 -24.58 -0.34 6.90
N SER A 139 -24.27 -0.33 5.59
CA SER A 139 -24.86 0.59 4.60
C SER A 139 -24.60 2.08 4.92
N MET A 140 -23.49 2.38 5.62
CA MET A 140 -23.07 3.74 5.97
C MET A 140 -21.88 4.17 5.12
N ASP A 141 -21.74 5.47 4.83
CA ASP A 141 -20.62 6.01 4.06
C ASP A 141 -19.51 6.51 5.00
N ALA A 142 -18.30 5.97 4.81
CA ALA A 142 -17.08 6.36 5.50
C ALA A 142 -15.88 6.51 4.52
N LYS A 143 -16.13 7.02 3.31
CA LYS A 143 -15.10 7.18 2.27
C LYS A 143 -14.15 8.35 2.53
N MET A 144 -14.49 9.26 3.43
CA MET A 144 -13.66 10.40 3.80
C MET A 144 -12.34 9.97 4.44
N GLY A 145 -11.38 10.89 4.45
CA GLY A 145 -10.09 10.71 5.14
C GLY A 145 -8.98 11.49 4.44
N ILE A 146 -7.95 11.87 5.21
CA ILE A 146 -6.80 12.66 4.72
C ILE A 146 -5.81 11.77 3.96
N ALA A 147 -5.68 10.50 4.36
CA ALA A 147 -4.77 9.55 3.76
C ALA A 147 -5.52 8.33 3.22
N THR A 148 -5.64 8.25 1.90
CA THR A 148 -6.14 7.04 1.23
C THR A 148 -5.10 5.92 1.30
N ARG A 149 -5.47 4.68 0.91
CA ARG A 149 -4.52 3.57 0.81
C ARG A 149 -3.36 3.90 -0.15
N ALA A 150 -3.68 4.43 -1.31
CA ALA A 150 -2.67 4.78 -2.30
C ALA A 150 -1.67 5.81 -1.77
N ASP A 151 -2.14 6.83 -1.03
CA ASP A 151 -1.28 7.84 -0.43
C ASP A 151 -0.34 7.21 0.60
N ARG A 152 -0.86 6.30 1.45
CA ARG A 152 -0.04 5.63 2.48
C ARG A 152 1.08 4.79 1.86
N LEU A 153 0.76 3.96 0.86
CA LEU A 153 1.77 3.15 0.17
C LEU A 153 2.78 4.01 -0.57
N LEU A 154 2.32 5.01 -1.32
CA LEU A 154 3.20 5.91 -2.06
C LEU A 154 4.17 6.63 -1.13
N ILE A 155 3.66 7.26 -0.06
CA ILE A 155 4.51 8.01 0.89
C ILE A 155 5.49 7.08 1.58
N SER A 156 5.06 5.89 2.04
CA SER A 156 5.94 4.96 2.71
C SER A 156 7.05 4.44 1.79
N LEU A 157 6.73 4.02 0.57
CA LEU A 157 7.72 3.49 -0.37
C LEU A 157 8.69 4.56 -0.87
N VAL A 158 8.20 5.76 -1.20
CA VAL A 158 9.05 6.90 -1.57
C VAL A 158 9.97 7.29 -0.41
N ALA A 159 9.47 7.33 0.83
CA ALA A 159 10.28 7.63 2.00
C ALA A 159 11.35 6.55 2.27
N VAL A 160 11.01 5.27 2.09
CA VAL A 160 11.97 4.14 2.18
C VAL A 160 13.04 4.27 1.10
N GLU A 161 12.65 4.54 -0.14
CA GLU A 161 13.58 4.68 -1.28
C GLU A 161 14.55 5.83 -1.07
N ILE A 162 14.03 7.04 -0.74
CA ILE A 162 14.85 8.23 -0.48
C ILE A 162 15.84 7.96 0.66
N THR A 163 15.37 7.37 1.77
CA THR A 163 16.21 7.02 2.91
C THR A 163 17.29 6.02 2.51
N GLY A 164 16.94 5.00 1.71
CA GLY A 164 17.87 4.01 1.20
C GLY A 164 18.95 4.61 0.32
N LEU A 165 18.59 5.48 -0.63
CA LEU A 165 19.53 6.18 -1.51
C LEU A 165 20.44 7.16 -0.74
N ALA A 166 19.91 7.84 0.28
CA ALA A 166 20.70 8.69 1.14
C ALA A 166 21.72 7.89 1.98
N ARG A 167 21.35 6.70 2.44
CA ARG A 167 22.26 5.83 3.21
C ARG A 167 23.43 5.28 2.38
N VAL A 168 23.21 5.01 1.11
CA VAL A 168 24.28 4.56 0.21
C VAL A 168 25.07 5.71 -0.42
N GLY A 169 24.78 6.95 -0.03
CA GLY A 169 25.54 8.13 -0.46
C GLY A 169 25.16 8.68 -1.85
N VAL A 170 24.07 8.19 -2.45
CA VAL A 170 23.55 8.71 -3.73
C VAL A 170 22.83 10.04 -3.52
N LEU A 171 22.14 10.19 -2.39
CA LEU A 171 21.46 11.42 -2.00
C LEU A 171 22.09 12.03 -0.76
N ALA A 172 21.79 13.32 -0.50
CA ALA A 172 22.28 14.04 0.66
C ALA A 172 21.89 13.35 1.98
N HIS A 173 22.81 13.23 2.92
CA HIS A 173 22.66 12.46 4.15
C HIS A 173 21.46 12.90 5.01
N TRP A 174 21.10 14.19 5.01
CA TRP A 174 19.93 14.69 5.74
C TRP A 174 18.60 14.07 5.26
N LEU A 175 18.54 13.54 4.04
CA LEU A 175 17.37 12.82 3.50
C LEU A 175 17.12 11.46 4.17
N CYS A 176 18.04 10.98 5.02
CA CYS A 176 17.76 9.83 5.90
C CYS A 176 16.56 10.08 6.84
N TRP A 177 16.18 11.34 7.07
CA TRP A 177 15.02 11.72 7.83
C TRP A 177 13.69 11.58 7.05
N ALA A 178 13.74 11.28 5.76
CA ALA A 178 12.52 11.12 4.94
C ALA A 178 11.60 10.02 5.50
N LEU A 179 12.16 8.88 5.91
CA LEU A 179 11.37 7.78 6.46
C LEU A 179 10.77 8.11 7.84
N PRO A 180 11.53 8.63 8.84
CA PRO A 180 10.96 9.13 10.08
C PRO A 180 9.83 10.15 9.91
N VAL A 181 10.02 11.14 9.05
CA VAL A 181 9.01 12.18 8.77
C VAL A 181 7.78 11.59 8.11
N GLY A 182 7.97 10.72 7.11
CA GLY A 182 6.88 10.00 6.46
C GLY A 182 6.05 9.17 7.44
N LEU A 183 6.70 8.43 8.34
CA LEU A 183 6.03 7.64 9.37
C LEU A 183 5.22 8.50 10.35
N CYS A 184 5.78 9.63 10.82
CA CYS A 184 5.06 10.57 11.67
C CYS A 184 3.81 11.09 10.96
N TYR A 185 3.96 11.56 9.71
CA TYR A 185 2.84 12.02 8.91
C TYR A 185 1.76 10.95 8.77
N LEU A 186 2.12 9.72 8.39
CA LEU A 186 1.18 8.63 8.18
C LEU A 186 0.46 8.21 9.46
N THR A 187 1.17 8.23 10.60
CA THR A 187 0.58 7.94 11.91
C THR A 187 -0.46 9.00 12.28
N VAL A 188 -0.12 10.28 12.16
CA VAL A 188 -1.05 11.38 12.48
C VAL A 188 -2.23 11.40 11.51
N ALA A 189 -1.98 11.32 10.21
CA ALA A 189 -3.02 11.30 9.17
C ALA A 189 -3.96 10.09 9.32
N GLY A 190 -3.40 8.92 9.68
CA GLY A 190 -4.18 7.71 9.99
C GLY A 190 -5.09 7.90 11.19
N ALA A 191 -4.57 8.43 12.29
CA ALA A 191 -5.38 8.71 13.50
C ALA A 191 -6.53 9.70 13.21
N ILE A 192 -6.23 10.79 12.50
CA ILE A 192 -7.24 11.77 12.07
C ILE A 192 -8.29 11.10 11.18
N THR A 193 -7.87 10.28 10.20
CA THR A 193 -8.79 9.59 9.28
C THR A 193 -9.72 8.63 10.02
N VAL A 194 -9.21 7.87 11.00
CA VAL A 194 -10.05 7.00 11.86
C VAL A 194 -11.07 7.83 12.62
N GLY A 195 -10.66 8.94 13.27
CA GLY A 195 -11.55 9.84 14.00
C GLY A 195 -12.65 10.43 13.10
N GLN A 196 -12.29 10.89 11.91
CA GLN A 196 -13.24 11.43 10.92
C GLN A 196 -14.29 10.37 10.52
N ARG A 197 -13.86 9.15 10.21
CA ARG A 197 -14.74 8.04 9.82
C ARG A 197 -15.68 7.63 10.95
N MET A 198 -15.16 7.49 12.18
CA MET A 198 -15.98 7.17 13.34
C MET A 198 -17.05 8.24 13.60
N THR A 199 -16.67 9.52 13.51
CA THR A 199 -17.61 10.64 13.68
C THR A 199 -18.68 10.65 12.59
N ALA A 200 -18.32 10.35 11.34
CA ALA A 200 -19.27 10.29 10.23
C ALA A 200 -20.29 9.14 10.42
N VAL A 201 -19.81 7.96 10.81
CA VAL A 201 -20.68 6.80 11.10
C VAL A 201 -21.61 7.13 12.26
N LYS A 202 -21.11 7.75 13.35
CA LYS A 202 -21.95 8.15 14.48
C LYS A 202 -23.09 9.08 14.05
N ARG A 203 -22.79 10.11 13.25
CA ARG A 203 -23.83 11.05 12.76
C ARG A 203 -24.89 10.37 11.91
N GLN A 204 -24.50 9.39 11.09
CA GLN A 204 -25.43 8.64 10.26
C GLN A 204 -26.28 7.64 11.05
N SER A 205 -25.81 7.19 12.22
CA SER A 205 -26.59 6.30 13.10
C SER A 205 -27.58 7.03 13.99
N GLU A 206 -27.46 8.35 14.13
CA GLU A 206 -28.33 9.19 14.93
C GLU A 206 -29.38 9.93 14.07
N SER A 207 -29.29 9.83 12.74
CA SER A 207 -30.23 10.40 11.76
C SER A 207 -31.27 9.38 11.31
#